data_94e8dac2ed9916d2e4612675d3901ed4
#
_entry.id   94e8dac2ed9916d2e4612675d3901ed4
#
_cell.length_a   1.000
_cell.length_b   1.000
_cell.length_c   1.000
_cell.angle_alpha   90.00
_cell.angle_beta   90.00
_cell.angle_gamma   90.00
#
_symmetry.space_group_name_H-M   'P 1'
#
loop_
_entity.id
_entity.type
_entity.pdbx_description
1 polymer ?
#
loop_
_entity_poly.entity_id
_entity_poly.type
_entity_poly.pdbx_seq_one_letter_code
_entity_poly.pdbx_strand_id
1 'polypeptide(L)'
;RLTFDHAQGLTTADGATPRTFEVAGDNRVWHSAKASVADDGSAVWITGYGDFSPRYVRYAWQPFTRANLTNGQALPASTFEIAVSPVQLMVPEPGFEAGLSGCFAARIGDKLVLAGGCNFPGSPLAADAQKRFYQGIYIADTLDGEWRLMGQLATPMAYGATAVTPRGMVLVGGTTATRPLTDCHLLR
;
A
#
# COMPACT_ATOMS: atom_id res chain seq x y z
N ARG A 1 -4.20 5.87 -2.84
CA ARG A 1 -4.48 6.05 -4.26
C ARG A 1 -5.94 6.45 -4.44
N LEU A 2 -6.20 7.49 -5.22
CA LEU A 2 -7.53 7.94 -5.60
C LEU A 2 -7.75 7.71 -7.09
N THR A 3 -8.86 7.12 -7.46
CA THR A 3 -9.32 6.98 -8.85
C THR A 3 -10.59 7.82 -9.03
N PHE A 4 -10.80 8.30 -10.25
CA PHE A 4 -11.90 9.20 -10.58
C PHE A 4 -12.67 8.65 -11.77
N ASP A 5 -13.97 8.82 -11.75
CA ASP A 5 -14.79 8.58 -12.94
C ASP A 5 -14.51 9.68 -13.99
N HIS A 6 -14.57 9.31 -15.26
CA HIS A 6 -14.31 10.22 -16.38
C HIS A 6 -12.93 10.89 -16.37
N ALA A 7 -11.92 10.26 -15.78
CA ALA A 7 -10.59 10.80 -15.53
C ALA A 7 -9.57 10.51 -16.64
N GLN A 8 -9.99 10.24 -17.86
CA GLN A 8 -9.06 9.99 -18.97
C GLN A 8 -8.10 11.17 -19.15
N GLY A 9 -6.79 10.91 -19.09
CA GLY A 9 -5.77 11.93 -19.21
C GLY A 9 -5.76 12.90 -18.02
N LEU A 10 -5.93 12.37 -16.80
CA LEU A 10 -5.88 13.19 -15.58
C LEU A 10 -4.57 13.98 -15.51
N THR A 11 -4.68 15.26 -15.26
CA THR A 11 -3.57 16.23 -15.26
C THR A 11 -3.90 17.42 -14.35
N THR A 12 -3.12 18.47 -14.42
CA THR A 12 -3.40 19.74 -13.75
C THR A 12 -3.49 20.88 -14.75
N ALA A 13 -4.37 21.83 -14.50
CA ALA A 13 -4.64 22.96 -15.40
C ALA A 13 -3.41 23.88 -15.67
N ASP A 14 -2.45 23.87 -14.76
CA ASP A 14 -1.27 24.74 -14.79
C ASP A 14 0.06 23.98 -14.85
N GLY A 15 0.03 22.66 -15.01
CA GLY A 15 1.22 21.81 -15.05
C GLY A 15 1.96 21.69 -13.71
N ALA A 16 1.48 22.33 -12.63
CA ALA A 16 2.05 22.20 -11.30
C ALA A 16 1.52 20.94 -10.61
N THR A 17 2.10 20.56 -9.45
CA THR A 17 1.59 19.47 -8.65
C THR A 17 0.13 19.71 -8.22
N PRO A 18 -0.72 18.65 -8.12
CA PRO A 18 -2.08 18.78 -7.61
C PRO A 18 -2.11 19.42 -6.22
N ARG A 19 -3.03 20.35 -6.01
CA ARG A 19 -3.14 21.15 -4.77
C ARG A 19 -4.45 20.89 -4.05
N THR A 20 -4.53 21.38 -2.80
CA THR A 20 -5.74 21.41 -1.97
C THR A 20 -6.30 20.04 -1.62
N PHE A 21 -5.44 19.03 -1.54
CA PHE A 21 -5.78 17.77 -0.90
C PHE A 21 -5.52 17.86 0.60
N GLU A 22 -6.46 17.33 1.36
CA GLU A 22 -6.36 17.20 2.81
C GLU A 22 -6.82 15.80 3.22
N VAL A 23 -6.24 15.29 4.29
CA VAL A 23 -6.56 13.99 4.88
C VAL A 23 -6.84 14.13 6.36
N ALA A 24 -7.67 13.24 6.89
CA ALA A 24 -7.97 13.16 8.32
C ALA A 24 -8.02 11.70 8.79
N GLY A 25 -7.68 11.47 10.04
CA GLY A 25 -7.95 10.23 10.76
C GLY A 25 -9.38 10.16 11.28
N ASP A 26 -9.65 9.22 12.20
CA ASP A 26 -10.96 9.05 12.85
C ASP A 26 -11.41 10.29 13.63
N ASN A 27 -10.47 11.09 14.10
CA ASN A 27 -10.73 12.34 14.84
C ASN A 27 -11.21 13.51 13.96
N ARG A 28 -11.26 13.33 12.62
CA ARG A 28 -11.64 14.38 11.65
C ARG A 28 -10.79 15.66 11.72
N VAL A 29 -9.59 15.60 12.28
CA VAL A 29 -8.62 16.69 12.20
C VAL A 29 -7.95 16.64 10.83
N TRP A 30 -8.14 17.71 10.02
CA TRP A 30 -7.67 17.77 8.65
C TRP A 30 -6.24 18.31 8.55
N HIS A 31 -5.42 17.61 7.79
CA HIS A 31 -4.02 17.91 7.51
C HIS A 31 -3.81 18.04 6.00
N SER A 32 -3.07 19.04 5.59
CA SER A 32 -2.66 19.17 4.19
C SER A 32 -1.85 17.96 3.74
N ALA A 33 -2.10 17.49 2.53
CA ALA A 33 -1.39 16.37 1.94
C ALA A 33 -0.74 16.77 0.62
N LYS A 34 0.40 16.16 0.30
CA LYS A 34 1.01 16.24 -1.04
C LYS A 34 0.26 15.29 -1.97
N ALA A 35 0.18 15.66 -3.24
CA ALA A 35 -0.44 14.85 -4.25
C ALA A 35 0.39 14.82 -5.53
N SER A 36 0.34 13.70 -6.26
CA SER A 36 0.91 13.57 -7.61
C SER A 36 -0.03 12.78 -8.51
N VAL A 37 -0.12 13.15 -9.76
CA VAL A 37 -0.82 12.34 -10.76
C VAL A 37 0.06 11.16 -11.11
N ALA A 38 -0.54 9.98 -11.29
CA ALA A 38 0.15 8.79 -11.78
C ALA A 38 0.64 9.03 -13.22
N ASP A 39 1.78 8.44 -13.60
CA ASP A 39 2.40 8.66 -14.92
C ASP A 39 1.48 8.31 -16.09
N ASP A 40 0.58 7.35 -15.89
CA ASP A 40 -0.44 6.92 -16.86
C ASP A 40 -1.72 7.80 -16.85
N GLY A 41 -1.78 8.82 -16.00
CA GLY A 41 -2.95 9.67 -15.85
C GLY A 41 -4.20 8.98 -15.29
N SER A 42 -4.06 7.82 -14.64
CA SER A 42 -5.20 7.00 -14.17
C SER A 42 -5.64 7.30 -12.72
N ALA A 43 -4.80 7.98 -11.94
CA ALA A 43 -5.02 8.15 -10.51
C ALA A 43 -4.25 9.34 -9.93
N VAL A 44 -4.60 9.70 -8.69
CA VAL A 44 -3.81 10.61 -7.85
C VAL A 44 -3.29 9.83 -6.64
N TRP A 45 -2.00 9.97 -6.38
CA TRP A 45 -1.35 9.49 -5.16
C TRP A 45 -1.34 10.59 -4.12
N ILE A 46 -1.74 10.26 -2.89
CA ILE A 46 -1.72 11.17 -1.74
C ILE A 46 -0.61 10.71 -0.79
N THR A 47 0.26 11.63 -0.40
CA THR A 47 1.44 11.37 0.44
C THR A 47 1.71 12.56 1.37
N GLY A 48 2.69 12.43 2.27
CA GLY A 48 3.27 13.54 3.03
C GLY A 48 2.30 14.22 4.00
N TYR A 49 1.45 13.45 4.67
CA TYR A 49 0.41 13.93 5.59
C TYR A 49 0.69 13.63 7.08
N GLY A 50 1.87 13.08 7.42
CA GLY A 50 2.26 12.76 8.81
C GLY A 50 2.08 11.29 9.18
N ASP A 51 2.30 10.96 10.45
CA ASP A 51 2.37 9.59 10.98
C ASP A 51 1.01 9.13 11.54
N PHE A 52 -0.02 9.11 10.71
CA PHE A 52 -1.31 8.55 11.07
C PHE A 52 -1.94 7.81 9.89
N SER A 53 -2.89 6.93 10.17
CA SER A 53 -3.65 6.22 9.14
C SER A 53 -4.81 7.08 8.67
N PRO A 54 -4.82 7.56 7.41
CA PRO A 54 -5.92 8.35 6.88
C PRO A 54 -7.20 7.52 6.82
N ARG A 55 -8.31 8.12 7.23
CA ARG A 55 -9.67 7.57 7.13
C ARG A 55 -10.54 8.36 6.17
N TYR A 56 -10.16 9.59 5.93
CA TYR A 56 -10.89 10.50 5.07
C TYR A 56 -9.92 11.28 4.20
N VAL A 57 -10.35 11.58 2.99
CA VAL A 57 -9.66 12.49 2.08
C VAL A 57 -10.68 13.48 1.51
N ARG A 58 -10.26 14.72 1.34
CA ARG A 58 -11.06 15.75 0.67
C ARG A 58 -10.21 16.56 -0.28
N TYR A 59 -10.86 17.14 -1.27
CA TYR A 59 -10.26 17.96 -2.31
C TYR A 59 -11.06 19.24 -2.52
N ALA A 60 -10.36 20.35 -2.70
CA ALA A 60 -10.95 21.66 -2.99
C ALA A 60 -11.97 22.14 -1.95
N TRP A 61 -11.83 21.75 -0.69
CA TRP A 61 -12.76 22.03 0.40
C TRP A 61 -12.48 23.38 1.08
N GLN A 62 -12.37 24.43 0.27
CA GLN A 62 -12.00 25.78 0.70
C GLN A 62 -12.90 26.81 0.01
N PRO A 63 -13.29 27.92 0.69
CA PRO A 63 -14.15 28.95 0.09
C PRO A 63 -13.60 29.54 -1.21
N PHE A 64 -12.28 29.71 -1.31
CA PHE A 64 -11.56 30.18 -2.51
C PHE A 64 -10.45 29.20 -2.84
N THR A 65 -10.83 28.10 -3.46
CA THR A 65 -9.89 27.03 -3.75
C THR A 65 -8.92 27.39 -4.87
N ARG A 66 -7.65 26.95 -4.71
CA ARG A 66 -6.63 26.97 -5.77
C ARG A 66 -6.47 25.57 -6.40
N ALA A 67 -7.50 24.77 -6.32
CA ALA A 67 -7.54 23.43 -6.91
C ALA A 67 -7.25 23.49 -8.41
N ASN A 68 -6.45 22.55 -8.91
CA ASN A 68 -5.98 22.58 -10.28
C ASN A 68 -6.10 21.23 -11.01
N LEU A 69 -6.72 20.21 -10.40
CA LEU A 69 -6.88 18.91 -11.02
C LEU A 69 -7.93 18.95 -12.13
N THR A 70 -7.58 18.44 -13.31
CA THR A 70 -8.44 18.37 -14.50
C THR A 70 -8.28 17.03 -15.20
N ASN A 71 -9.23 16.67 -16.05
CA ASN A 71 -9.06 15.56 -16.99
C ASN A 71 -8.46 16.06 -18.32
N GLY A 72 -8.22 15.14 -19.28
CA GLY A 72 -7.67 15.45 -20.61
C GLY A 72 -8.55 16.35 -21.48
N GLN A 73 -9.81 16.61 -21.09
CA GLN A 73 -10.73 17.55 -21.73
C GLN A 73 -10.78 18.91 -21.02
N ALA A 74 -9.83 19.15 -20.09
CA ALA A 74 -9.74 20.35 -19.25
C ALA A 74 -10.97 20.58 -18.34
N LEU A 75 -11.75 19.54 -18.06
CA LEU A 75 -12.83 19.62 -17.07
C LEU A 75 -12.25 19.51 -15.67
N PRO A 76 -12.53 20.48 -14.78
CA PRO A 76 -12.02 20.46 -13.42
C PRO A 76 -12.66 19.35 -12.58
N ALA A 77 -11.88 18.77 -11.68
CA ALA A 77 -12.41 17.84 -10.70
C ALA A 77 -13.31 18.60 -9.70
N SER A 78 -14.46 18.00 -9.40
CA SER A 78 -15.39 18.51 -8.41
C SER A 78 -14.81 18.45 -7.00
N THR A 79 -15.28 19.31 -6.12
CA THR A 79 -15.06 19.23 -4.68
C THR A 79 -15.60 17.90 -4.14
N PHE A 80 -14.85 17.21 -3.32
CA PHE A 80 -15.32 15.99 -2.65
C PHE A 80 -14.75 15.83 -1.25
N GLU A 81 -15.45 15.06 -0.43
CA GLU A 81 -14.98 14.43 0.79
C GLU A 81 -15.42 12.97 0.76
N ILE A 82 -14.49 12.04 0.91
CA ILE A 82 -14.77 10.60 0.90
C ILE A 82 -14.08 9.91 2.07
N ALA A 83 -14.68 8.82 2.55
CA ALA A 83 -13.98 7.88 3.40
C ALA A 83 -13.01 7.06 2.54
N VAL A 84 -11.80 6.87 3.04
CA VAL A 84 -10.83 5.96 2.42
C VAL A 84 -10.78 4.68 3.23
N SER A 85 -10.99 3.57 2.57
CA SER A 85 -10.74 2.28 3.17
C SER A 85 -9.24 2.04 3.19
N PRO A 86 -8.66 1.58 4.31
CA PRO A 86 -7.31 1.03 4.27
C PRO A 86 -7.30 -0.08 3.22
N VAL A 87 -6.24 -0.17 2.42
CA VAL A 87 -6.03 -1.30 1.52
C VAL A 87 -5.94 -2.54 2.42
N GLN A 88 -7.01 -3.32 2.46
CA GLN A 88 -6.96 -4.62 3.08
C GLN A 88 -6.30 -5.56 2.07
N LEU A 89 -5.07 -5.98 2.39
CA LEU A 89 -4.47 -7.13 1.74
C LEU A 89 -5.35 -8.34 2.07
N MET A 90 -6.25 -8.70 1.16
CA MET A 90 -7.06 -9.92 1.27
C MET A 90 -6.16 -11.13 0.95
N VAL A 91 -5.30 -11.49 1.90
CA VAL A 91 -4.49 -12.68 1.79
C VAL A 91 -5.25 -13.80 2.54
N PRO A 92 -5.52 -14.93 1.90
CA PRO A 92 -6.48 -15.92 2.41
C PRO A 92 -5.88 -16.85 3.48
N GLU A 93 -5.02 -16.36 4.35
CA GLU A 93 -4.47 -17.15 5.46
C GLU A 93 -4.99 -16.61 6.80
N PRO A 94 -5.51 -17.47 7.70
CA PRO A 94 -6.01 -17.03 9.00
C PRO A 94 -4.96 -16.28 9.80
N GLY A 95 -5.33 -15.10 10.31
CA GLY A 95 -4.47 -14.20 11.07
C GLY A 95 -3.91 -13.02 10.27
N PHE A 96 -4.16 -12.96 8.97
CA PHE A 96 -3.74 -11.81 8.14
C PHE A 96 -4.64 -10.58 8.29
N GLU A 97 -5.79 -10.72 8.94
CA GLU A 97 -6.72 -9.62 9.23
C GLU A 97 -6.05 -8.51 10.06
N ALA A 98 -5.05 -8.89 10.87
CA ALA A 98 -4.25 -7.95 11.66
C ALA A 98 -3.16 -7.22 10.84
N GLY A 99 -3.08 -7.47 9.53
CA GLY A 99 -2.01 -7.01 8.67
C GLY A 99 -0.76 -7.90 8.78
N LEU A 100 0.21 -7.65 7.89
CA LEU A 100 1.46 -8.41 7.81
C LEU A 100 2.64 -7.45 7.82
N SER A 101 3.60 -7.66 8.70
CA SER A 101 4.82 -6.88 8.80
C SER A 101 6.06 -7.70 8.44
N GLY A 102 7.12 -7.01 8.01
CA GLY A 102 8.41 -7.64 7.72
C GLY A 102 8.38 -8.70 6.61
N CYS A 103 7.35 -8.72 5.77
CA CYS A 103 7.29 -9.63 4.63
C CYS A 103 8.31 -9.25 3.55
N PHE A 104 8.73 -10.24 2.79
CA PHE A 104 9.48 -10.03 1.56
C PHE A 104 8.50 -9.69 0.45
N ALA A 105 8.64 -8.51 -0.15
CA ALA A 105 7.73 -8.06 -1.18
C ALA A 105 8.50 -7.52 -2.39
N ALA A 106 8.00 -7.81 -3.58
CA ALA A 106 8.54 -7.30 -4.83
C ALA A 106 7.48 -7.22 -5.92
N ARG A 107 7.79 -6.44 -6.96
CA ARG A 107 7.11 -6.51 -8.24
C ARG A 107 7.99 -7.27 -9.23
N ILE A 108 7.45 -8.32 -9.85
CA ILE A 108 8.11 -9.13 -10.87
C ILE A 108 7.27 -9.05 -12.14
N GLY A 109 7.76 -8.33 -13.15
CA GLY A 109 6.96 -7.99 -14.31
C GLY A 109 5.75 -7.15 -13.92
N ASP A 110 4.55 -7.64 -14.24
CA ASP A 110 3.26 -7.03 -13.90
C ASP A 110 2.65 -7.56 -12.59
N LYS A 111 3.31 -8.54 -11.94
CA LYS A 111 2.79 -9.20 -10.74
C LYS A 111 3.43 -8.67 -9.46
N LEU A 112 2.64 -8.63 -8.41
CA LEU A 112 3.10 -8.41 -7.05
C LEU A 112 3.34 -9.76 -6.39
N VAL A 113 4.48 -9.91 -5.72
CA VAL A 113 4.85 -11.11 -4.98
C VAL A 113 5.09 -10.74 -3.52
N LEU A 114 4.55 -11.54 -2.62
CA LEU A 114 4.71 -11.39 -1.18
C LEU A 114 5.05 -12.75 -0.58
N ALA A 115 6.08 -12.79 0.26
CA ALA A 115 6.52 -14.05 0.90
C ALA A 115 6.82 -13.84 2.37
N GLY A 116 6.48 -14.82 3.19
CA GLY A 116 6.73 -14.79 4.63
C GLY A 116 6.04 -13.64 5.34
N GLY A 117 6.73 -13.07 6.33
CA GLY A 117 6.22 -12.00 7.18
C GLY A 117 5.78 -12.47 8.54
N CYS A 118 5.35 -11.54 9.38
CA CYS A 118 4.85 -11.83 10.73
C CYS A 118 3.82 -10.81 11.18
N ASN A 119 3.03 -11.18 12.19
CA ASN A 119 2.14 -10.26 12.89
C ASN A 119 1.82 -10.78 14.30
N PHE A 120 0.89 -10.10 14.97
CA PHE A 120 0.22 -10.57 16.17
C PHE A 120 -1.24 -10.83 15.79
N PRO A 121 -1.66 -12.11 15.64
CA PRO A 121 -3.02 -12.44 15.18
C PRO A 121 -4.15 -11.94 16.11
N GLY A 122 -3.83 -11.66 17.36
CA GLY A 122 -4.71 -11.00 18.33
C GLY A 122 -4.32 -9.54 18.54
N SER A 123 -4.60 -9.02 19.73
CA SER A 123 -4.15 -7.68 20.12
C SER A 123 -2.64 -7.69 20.44
N PRO A 124 -1.83 -6.85 19.78
CA PRO A 124 -0.39 -6.77 20.09
C PRO A 124 -0.10 -6.20 21.49
N LEU A 125 -1.11 -5.60 22.13
CA LEU A 125 -1.03 -5.04 23.47
C LEU A 125 -1.51 -5.99 24.57
N ALA A 126 -1.95 -7.20 24.21
CA ALA A 126 -2.33 -8.20 25.21
C ALA A 126 -1.10 -8.73 25.95
N ALA A 127 -1.25 -9.03 27.23
CA ALA A 127 -0.14 -9.53 28.07
C ALA A 127 0.43 -10.87 27.59
N ASP A 128 -0.34 -11.62 26.86
CA ASP A 128 -0.02 -12.93 26.27
C ASP A 128 0.17 -12.87 24.73
N ALA A 129 0.34 -11.67 24.18
CA ALA A 129 0.50 -11.48 22.75
C ALA A 129 1.70 -12.27 22.21
N GLN A 130 1.43 -13.15 21.25
CA GLN A 130 2.46 -13.95 20.58
C GLN A 130 2.58 -13.55 19.12
N LYS A 131 3.82 -13.28 18.70
CA LYS A 131 4.12 -13.01 17.30
C LYS A 131 4.10 -14.32 16.50
N ARG A 132 3.32 -14.34 15.41
CA ARG A 132 3.27 -15.44 14.46
C ARG A 132 4.09 -15.10 13.22
N PHE A 133 4.90 -16.03 12.77
CA PHE A 133 5.64 -15.97 11.51
C PHE A 133 4.96 -16.84 10.46
N TYR A 134 5.01 -16.40 9.22
CA TYR A 134 4.35 -17.04 8.08
C TYR A 134 5.36 -17.52 7.06
N GLN A 135 4.95 -18.49 6.24
CA GLN A 135 5.80 -19.08 5.19
C GLN A 135 5.16 -19.03 3.80
N GLY A 136 3.92 -18.57 3.68
CA GLY A 136 3.22 -18.50 2.40
C GLY A 136 3.94 -17.60 1.39
N ILE A 137 3.88 -17.98 0.12
CA ILE A 137 4.29 -17.17 -1.04
C ILE A 137 3.04 -16.86 -1.84
N TYR A 138 2.71 -15.60 -1.98
CA TYR A 138 1.48 -15.11 -2.61
C TYR A 138 1.78 -14.24 -3.80
N ILE A 139 0.87 -14.25 -4.79
CA ILE A 139 0.95 -13.41 -5.98
C ILE A 139 -0.39 -12.72 -6.22
N ALA A 140 -0.34 -11.48 -6.69
CA ALA A 140 -1.49 -10.71 -7.11
C ALA A 140 -1.17 -9.84 -8.33
N ASP A 141 -2.21 -9.44 -9.05
CA ASP A 141 -2.10 -8.49 -10.16
C ASP A 141 -2.02 -7.05 -9.66
N THR A 142 -2.77 -6.73 -8.61
CA THR A 142 -2.81 -5.41 -7.96
C THR A 142 -2.81 -5.57 -6.45
N LEU A 143 -2.50 -4.50 -5.69
CA LEU A 143 -2.48 -4.52 -4.22
C LEU A 143 -3.85 -4.81 -3.62
N ASP A 144 -4.90 -4.34 -4.25
CA ASP A 144 -6.30 -4.50 -3.88
C ASP A 144 -6.98 -5.69 -4.58
N GLY A 145 -6.20 -6.43 -5.36
CA GLY A 145 -6.65 -7.63 -6.07
C GLY A 145 -6.66 -8.89 -5.21
N GLU A 146 -7.07 -9.98 -5.83
CA GLU A 146 -7.05 -11.29 -5.21
C GLU A 146 -5.63 -11.84 -5.10
N TRP A 147 -5.19 -12.13 -3.88
CA TRP A 147 -3.93 -12.78 -3.60
C TRP A 147 -4.06 -14.29 -3.64
N ARG A 148 -3.25 -14.93 -4.46
CA ARG A 148 -3.25 -16.38 -4.64
C ARG A 148 -2.00 -17.00 -4.04
N LEU A 149 -2.18 -18.06 -3.25
CA LEU A 149 -1.07 -18.85 -2.70
C LEU A 149 -0.39 -19.61 -3.85
N MET A 150 0.90 -19.36 -4.06
CA MET A 150 1.72 -19.99 -5.09
C MET A 150 2.67 -21.07 -4.54
N GLY A 151 2.99 -21.01 -3.27
CA GLY A 151 3.92 -21.93 -2.63
C GLY A 151 4.23 -21.52 -1.20
N GLN A 152 5.26 -22.15 -0.65
CA GLN A 152 5.70 -21.87 0.72
C GLN A 152 7.22 -21.79 0.80
N LEU A 153 7.72 -20.95 1.68
CA LEU A 153 9.12 -20.94 2.12
C LEU A 153 9.39 -22.21 2.95
N ALA A 154 10.64 -22.64 2.98
CA ALA A 154 11.04 -23.82 3.76
C ALA A 154 10.78 -23.65 5.27
N THR A 155 10.82 -22.41 5.75
CA THR A 155 10.54 -22.05 7.16
C THR A 155 9.80 -20.71 7.21
N PRO A 156 8.91 -20.50 8.21
CA PRO A 156 8.31 -19.18 8.45
C PRO A 156 9.39 -18.15 8.78
N MET A 157 9.43 -17.03 8.06
CA MET A 157 10.47 -16.03 8.21
C MET A 157 9.98 -14.60 7.87
N ALA A 158 10.68 -13.60 8.45
CA ALA A 158 10.38 -12.18 8.26
C ALA A 158 11.64 -11.32 8.40
N TYR A 159 11.53 -10.00 8.11
CA TYR A 159 12.56 -8.98 8.36
C TYR A 159 13.87 -9.14 7.58
N GLY A 160 13.86 -9.79 6.44
CA GLY A 160 15.00 -9.80 5.53
C GLY A 160 14.92 -8.73 4.45
N ALA A 161 15.91 -8.70 3.60
CA ALA A 161 15.96 -7.85 2.42
C ALA A 161 15.42 -8.59 1.18
N THR A 162 14.95 -7.81 0.21
CA THR A 162 14.46 -8.32 -1.08
C THR A 162 15.21 -7.64 -2.22
N ALA A 163 15.60 -8.41 -3.24
CA ALA A 163 16.11 -7.90 -4.50
C ALA A 163 15.42 -8.59 -5.68
N VAL A 164 15.13 -7.82 -6.73
CA VAL A 164 14.62 -8.38 -7.99
C VAL A 164 15.76 -8.51 -8.98
N THR A 165 15.85 -9.67 -9.61
CA THR A 165 16.85 -9.99 -10.63
C THR A 165 16.17 -10.53 -11.88
N PRO A 166 16.84 -10.59 -13.04
CA PRO A 166 16.29 -11.27 -14.23
C PRO A 166 15.94 -12.75 -14.01
N ARG A 167 16.46 -13.36 -12.92
CA ARG A 167 16.20 -14.77 -12.58
C ARG A 167 15.06 -14.97 -11.58
N GLY A 168 14.50 -13.90 -11.04
CA GLY A 168 13.43 -13.93 -10.04
C GLY A 168 13.73 -13.04 -8.82
N MET A 169 12.96 -13.24 -7.76
CA MET A 169 13.05 -12.51 -6.50
C MET A 169 14.01 -13.20 -5.55
N VAL A 170 15.01 -12.49 -5.07
CA VAL A 170 15.98 -12.98 -4.08
C VAL A 170 15.58 -12.46 -2.71
N LEU A 171 15.44 -13.37 -1.75
CA LEU A 171 15.24 -13.08 -0.33
C LEU A 171 16.59 -13.24 0.38
N VAL A 172 16.97 -12.27 1.18
CA VAL A 172 18.28 -12.25 1.84
C VAL A 172 18.10 -12.13 3.35
N GLY A 173 18.58 -13.12 4.09
CA GLY A 173 18.57 -13.12 5.56
C GLY A 173 17.16 -13.09 6.14
N GLY A 174 16.97 -12.29 7.18
CA GLY A 174 15.74 -12.22 7.97
C GLY A 174 15.84 -12.96 9.28
N THR A 175 14.70 -13.31 9.86
CA THR A 175 14.63 -14.08 11.12
C THR A 175 13.44 -15.03 11.10
N THR A 176 13.59 -16.12 11.82
CA THR A 176 12.46 -16.97 12.26
C THR A 176 11.99 -16.53 13.65
N ALA A 177 11.05 -17.24 14.24
CA ALA A 177 10.63 -17.03 15.62
C ALA A 177 11.78 -17.24 16.64
N THR A 178 12.82 -18.00 16.29
CA THR A 178 13.85 -18.46 17.23
C THR A 178 15.26 -18.02 16.91
N ARG A 179 15.57 -17.63 15.64
CA ARG A 179 16.94 -17.27 15.25
C ARG A 179 16.99 -16.40 14.01
N PRO A 180 18.02 -15.53 13.89
CA PRO A 180 18.33 -14.85 12.63
C PRO A 180 18.75 -15.86 11.55
N LEU A 181 18.60 -15.47 10.30
CA LEU A 181 18.96 -16.22 9.10
C LEU A 181 20.09 -15.52 8.35
N THR A 182 20.99 -16.30 7.77
CA THR A 182 22.07 -15.84 6.90
C THR A 182 21.91 -16.31 5.46
N ASP A 183 20.87 -17.10 5.20
CA ASP A 183 20.63 -17.74 3.92
C ASP A 183 20.05 -16.77 2.90
N CYS A 184 20.23 -17.10 1.61
CA CYS A 184 19.56 -16.43 0.50
C CYS A 184 18.67 -17.44 -0.23
N HIS A 185 17.47 -17.01 -0.57
CA HIS A 185 16.52 -17.83 -1.31
C HIS A 185 16.16 -17.16 -2.63
N LEU A 186 16.10 -17.92 -3.73
CA LEU A 186 15.65 -17.45 -5.03
C LEU A 186 14.27 -18.03 -5.33
N LEU A 187 13.27 -17.15 -5.42
CA LEU A 187 11.94 -17.46 -5.95
C LEU A 187 11.92 -17.21 -7.46
N ARG A 188 11.52 -18.21 -8.23
CA ARG A 188 11.46 -18.18 -9.70
C ARG A 188 10.04 -18.30 -10.21
#